data_99d101ba2384aebf999199d4ab20171b
#
_entry.id   99d101ba2384aebf999199d4ab20171b
#
_cell.length_a   1.000
_cell.length_b   1.000
_cell.length_c   1.000
_cell.angle_alpha   90.00
_cell.angle_beta   90.00
_cell.angle_gamma   90.00
#
_symmetry.space_group_name_H-M   'P 1'
#
loop_
_entity.id
_entity.type
_entity.pdbx_description
1 polymer ?
#
loop_
_entity_poly.entity_id
_entity_poly.type
_entity_poly.pdbx_seq_one_letter_code
_entity_poly.pdbx_strand_id
1 'polypeptide(L)'
;LRRQRQMCIRDSFQGGKVNIIGNGVVLAPDLFMGEAKDLEKSGHPLKERLHISKKAHLIMPTHRILDRAYEAAKGKDKVGTTGKGIGPTYTDKISRNGLRVGDILCDFEQKYAAHKDRHMKMLAALGWTDFEGLEETEKLWMEGIAYMKEFKFVDSENEINRLLRENKHILCEGAQGTMLDVDFGSYPFVTSSNTICAGACTGLGIGPNKVGNVYGIMKAYCTRVGSGPFPTELFDETGKTIRDLGHEYGAVTGRERRCGWIDLVQLRYSVMVNGVTELIMMKSDVLDSFETIKACVAYELPDGTETKDFPYEIDNCLLYTSPSPRDRTR
;
A
#
# COMPACT_ATOMS: atom_id res chain seq x y z
N LEU A 1 -3.49 0.00 -8.98
CA LEU A 1 -4.33 -0.52 -7.88
C LEU A 1 -5.48 -1.38 -8.38
N ARG A 2 -6.28 -0.95 -9.39
CA ARG A 2 -7.40 -1.78 -9.93
C ARG A 2 -6.95 -3.13 -10.51
N ARG A 3 -5.84 -3.21 -11.26
CA ARG A 3 -5.38 -4.49 -11.84
C ARG A 3 -4.75 -5.43 -10.79
N GLN A 4 -4.01 -4.91 -9.82
CA GLN A 4 -3.47 -5.74 -8.73
C GLN A 4 -4.58 -6.24 -7.79
N ARG A 5 -5.52 -5.37 -7.40
CA ARG A 5 -6.73 -5.81 -6.65
C ARG A 5 -7.56 -6.83 -7.41
N GLN A 6 -7.67 -6.71 -8.74
CA GLN A 6 -8.41 -7.70 -9.55
C GLN A 6 -7.72 -9.06 -9.61
N MET A 7 -6.40 -9.16 -9.48
CA MET A 7 -5.71 -10.47 -9.42
C MET A 7 -5.99 -11.18 -8.10
N CYS A 8 -5.87 -10.49 -6.97
CA CYS A 8 -6.15 -11.05 -5.65
C CYS A 8 -7.63 -11.44 -5.49
N ILE A 9 -8.51 -10.60 -6.00
CA ILE A 9 -9.95 -10.81 -6.02
C ILE A 9 -10.34 -12.03 -6.87
N ARG A 10 -9.72 -12.28 -8.02
CA ARG A 10 -10.06 -13.41 -8.90
C ARG A 10 -9.92 -14.77 -8.22
N ASP A 11 -8.84 -14.96 -7.47
CA ASP A 11 -8.61 -16.22 -6.76
C ASP A 11 -9.42 -16.33 -5.47
N SER A 12 -9.75 -15.19 -4.86
CA SER A 12 -10.60 -15.08 -3.67
C SER A 12 -12.04 -15.52 -3.91
N PHE A 13 -12.52 -15.42 -5.15
CA PHE A 13 -13.89 -15.79 -5.52
C PHE A 13 -14.05 -17.25 -5.96
N GLN A 14 -12.96 -18.02 -6.02
CA GLN A 14 -13.08 -19.48 -6.20
C GLN A 14 -13.79 -20.10 -5.00
N GLY A 15 -14.65 -21.07 -5.28
CA GLY A 15 -15.51 -21.69 -4.26
C GLY A 15 -14.76 -22.19 -3.01
N GLY A 16 -15.36 -22.04 -1.85
CA GLY A 16 -14.85 -22.57 -0.59
C GLY A 16 -13.81 -21.74 0.14
N LYS A 17 -13.45 -20.55 -0.34
CA LYS A 17 -12.51 -19.63 0.34
C LYS A 17 -13.25 -18.53 1.09
N VAL A 18 -12.72 -18.15 2.25
CA VAL A 18 -13.15 -16.99 3.04
C VAL A 18 -12.08 -15.91 2.90
N ASN A 19 -12.50 -14.68 2.69
CA ASN A 19 -11.66 -13.52 2.59
C ASN A 19 -11.85 -12.65 3.83
N ILE A 20 -10.76 -12.13 4.38
CA ILE A 20 -10.81 -11.30 5.59
C ILE A 20 -10.08 -9.97 5.31
N ILE A 21 -10.80 -8.85 5.44
CA ILE A 21 -10.18 -7.53 5.52
C ILE A 21 -9.72 -7.33 6.96
N GLY A 22 -8.40 -7.35 7.17
CA GLY A 22 -7.78 -7.23 8.49
C GLY A 22 -7.78 -5.81 9.04
N ASN A 23 -7.43 -5.66 10.31
CA ASN A 23 -7.34 -4.37 10.99
C ASN A 23 -6.13 -3.49 10.56
N GLY A 24 -5.22 -4.05 9.77
CA GLY A 24 -4.13 -3.28 9.15
C GLY A 24 -4.60 -2.38 8.01
N VAL A 25 -5.78 -2.63 7.47
CA VAL A 25 -6.38 -1.87 6.37
C VAL A 25 -7.16 -0.68 6.90
N VAL A 26 -7.16 0.44 6.16
CA VAL A 26 -8.12 1.54 6.33
C VAL A 26 -9.13 1.48 5.19
N LEU A 27 -10.42 1.63 5.49
CA LEU A 27 -11.51 1.31 4.59
C LEU A 27 -12.41 2.53 4.35
N ALA A 28 -12.65 2.86 3.08
CA ALA A 28 -13.58 3.90 2.67
C ALA A 28 -14.93 3.27 2.30
N PRO A 29 -15.98 3.43 3.10
CA PRO A 29 -17.28 2.77 2.92
C PRO A 29 -17.93 2.98 1.55
N ASP A 30 -17.88 4.21 1.04
CA ASP A 30 -18.41 4.56 -0.29
C ASP A 30 -17.66 3.86 -1.43
N LEU A 31 -16.32 3.83 -1.36
CA LEU A 31 -15.50 3.12 -2.35
C LEU A 31 -15.67 1.61 -2.23
N PHE A 32 -15.73 1.09 -1.00
CA PHE A 32 -16.02 -0.32 -0.75
C PHE A 32 -17.35 -0.73 -1.37
N MET A 33 -18.42 0.04 -1.13
CA MET A 33 -19.74 -0.24 -1.71
C MET A 33 -19.69 -0.28 -3.24
N GLY A 34 -19.00 0.66 -3.88
CA GLY A 34 -18.87 0.68 -5.34
C GLY A 34 -18.16 -0.54 -5.88
N GLU A 35 -16.98 -0.86 -5.32
CA GLU A 35 -16.19 -2.04 -5.72
C GLU A 35 -16.94 -3.36 -5.46
N ALA A 36 -17.62 -3.48 -4.33
CA ALA A 36 -18.37 -4.67 -3.97
C ALA A 36 -19.58 -4.90 -4.90
N LYS A 37 -20.35 -3.85 -5.20
CA LYS A 37 -21.47 -3.95 -6.15
C LYS A 37 -21.02 -4.33 -7.57
N ASP A 38 -19.85 -3.84 -8.02
CA ASP A 38 -19.32 -4.22 -9.33
C ASP A 38 -18.91 -5.70 -9.38
N LEU A 39 -18.41 -6.24 -8.27
CA LEU A 39 -18.07 -7.65 -8.13
C LEU A 39 -19.31 -8.53 -8.05
N GLU A 40 -20.33 -8.13 -7.31
CA GLU A 40 -21.61 -8.82 -7.24
C GLU A 40 -22.29 -8.92 -8.61
N LYS A 41 -22.25 -7.82 -9.41
CA LYS A 41 -22.71 -7.82 -10.83
C LYS A 41 -21.95 -8.84 -11.70
N SER A 42 -20.70 -9.12 -11.34
CA SER A 42 -19.88 -10.15 -12.02
C SER A 42 -20.16 -11.58 -11.53
N GLY A 43 -21.17 -11.79 -10.71
CA GLY A 43 -21.63 -13.10 -10.24
C GLY A 43 -20.88 -13.63 -9.01
N HIS A 44 -20.19 -12.77 -8.26
CA HIS A 44 -19.44 -13.19 -7.06
C HIS A 44 -20.23 -12.95 -5.77
N PRO A 45 -20.59 -13.98 -4.99
CA PRO A 45 -21.33 -13.84 -3.72
C PRO A 45 -20.41 -13.34 -2.61
N LEU A 46 -20.20 -12.01 -2.53
CA LEU A 46 -19.28 -11.41 -1.57
C LEU A 46 -19.73 -11.49 -0.12
N LYS A 47 -21.01 -11.24 0.14
CA LYS A 47 -21.56 -11.13 1.50
C LYS A 47 -21.34 -12.36 2.35
N GLU A 48 -21.36 -13.54 1.72
CA GLU A 48 -21.14 -14.82 2.39
C GLU A 48 -19.67 -15.13 2.68
N ARG A 49 -18.75 -14.53 1.89
CA ARG A 49 -17.32 -14.92 1.85
C ARG A 49 -16.37 -13.84 2.30
N LEU A 50 -16.81 -12.58 2.35
CA LEU A 50 -15.99 -11.47 2.78
C LEU A 50 -16.32 -11.06 4.20
N HIS A 51 -15.39 -11.27 5.10
CA HIS A 51 -15.47 -10.85 6.49
C HIS A 51 -14.64 -9.58 6.70
N ILE A 52 -15.11 -8.67 7.52
CA ILE A 52 -14.44 -7.41 7.80
C ILE A 52 -14.09 -7.33 9.28
N SER A 53 -12.82 -7.04 9.58
CA SER A 53 -12.39 -6.86 10.97
C SER A 53 -13.10 -5.68 11.62
N LYS A 54 -13.71 -5.88 12.78
CA LYS A 54 -14.28 -4.81 13.61
C LYS A 54 -13.23 -3.75 13.97
N LYS A 55 -11.94 -4.10 13.99
CA LYS A 55 -10.82 -3.22 14.35
C LYS A 55 -10.25 -2.44 13.16
N ALA A 56 -10.68 -2.69 11.93
CA ALA A 56 -10.30 -1.87 10.78
C ALA A 56 -10.82 -0.46 10.93
N HIS A 57 -10.03 0.54 10.50
CA HIS A 57 -10.40 1.95 10.64
C HIS A 57 -11.13 2.44 9.40
N LEU A 58 -12.10 3.33 9.62
CA LEU A 58 -12.90 3.95 8.56
C LEU A 58 -12.25 5.25 8.09
N ILE A 59 -12.09 5.39 6.78
CA ILE A 59 -11.73 6.67 6.17
C ILE A 59 -12.98 7.52 6.11
N MET A 60 -13.05 8.56 6.92
CA MET A 60 -14.16 9.51 6.91
C MET A 60 -14.04 10.50 5.75
N PRO A 61 -15.13 11.11 5.28
CA PRO A 61 -15.10 12.19 4.28
C PRO A 61 -14.15 13.33 4.66
N THR A 62 -14.15 13.71 5.93
CA THR A 62 -13.28 14.75 6.48
C THR A 62 -11.78 14.38 6.46
N HIS A 63 -11.42 13.11 6.47
CA HIS A 63 -10.01 12.69 6.28
C HIS A 63 -9.51 13.07 4.88
N ARG A 64 -10.37 13.01 3.85
CA ARG A 64 -9.98 13.40 2.47
C ARG A 64 -9.71 14.90 2.39
N ILE A 65 -10.48 15.70 3.14
CA ILE A 65 -10.25 17.16 3.23
C ILE A 65 -8.95 17.42 3.99
N LEU A 66 -8.73 16.77 5.13
CA LEU A 66 -7.47 16.88 5.88
C LEU A 66 -6.25 16.50 5.05
N ASP A 67 -6.35 15.47 4.21
CA ASP A 67 -5.27 15.04 3.30
C ASP A 67 -4.92 16.17 2.32
N ARG A 68 -5.92 16.80 1.70
CA ARG A 68 -5.74 17.97 0.82
C ARG A 68 -5.15 19.16 1.57
N ALA A 69 -5.67 19.47 2.76
CA ALA A 69 -5.20 20.58 3.58
C ALA A 69 -3.74 20.41 4.02
N TYR A 70 -3.36 19.22 4.47
CA TYR A 70 -1.98 18.92 4.85
C TYR A 70 -1.01 18.99 3.67
N GLU A 71 -1.39 18.48 2.50
CA GLU A 71 -0.56 18.60 1.29
C GLU A 71 -0.42 20.06 0.84
N ALA A 72 -1.51 20.84 0.92
CA ALA A 72 -1.45 22.27 0.59
C ALA A 72 -0.52 23.04 1.56
N ALA A 73 -0.56 22.73 2.85
CA ALA A 73 0.27 23.37 3.87
C ALA A 73 1.78 23.09 3.69
N LYS A 74 2.16 21.95 3.07
CA LYS A 74 3.57 21.61 2.77
C LYS A 74 4.18 22.45 1.63
N GLY A 75 3.38 23.12 0.83
CA GLY A 75 3.88 23.97 -0.27
C GLY A 75 4.75 23.19 -1.26
N LYS A 76 6.06 23.50 -1.30
CA LYS A 76 7.02 22.85 -2.20
C LYS A 76 7.42 21.42 -1.77
N ASP A 77 7.26 21.11 -0.49
CA ASP A 77 7.66 19.81 0.10
C ASP A 77 6.52 18.77 0.05
N LYS A 78 5.64 18.89 -0.93
CA LYS A 78 4.54 17.94 -1.16
C LYS A 78 5.07 16.53 -1.41
N VAL A 79 4.53 15.56 -0.68
CA VAL A 79 4.85 14.14 -0.87
C VAL A 79 4.12 13.56 -2.10
N GLY A 80 3.06 14.22 -2.56
CA GLY A 80 2.25 13.78 -3.68
C GLY A 80 1.26 12.68 -3.27
N THR A 81 0.49 12.92 -2.20
CA THR A 81 -0.56 12.01 -1.74
C THR A 81 -1.64 11.77 -2.80
N THR A 82 -2.43 10.74 -2.60
CA THR A 82 -3.57 10.43 -3.49
C THR A 82 -4.82 11.26 -3.16
N GLY A 83 -4.79 12.08 -2.11
CA GLY A 83 -5.95 12.85 -1.61
C GLY A 83 -7.11 11.99 -1.09
N LYS A 84 -6.85 10.72 -0.78
CA LYS A 84 -7.89 9.76 -0.37
C LYS A 84 -8.06 9.63 1.14
N GLY A 85 -7.35 10.43 1.94
CA GLY A 85 -7.45 10.45 3.38
C GLY A 85 -6.72 9.30 4.10
N ILE A 86 -5.83 8.60 3.43
CA ILE A 86 -5.11 7.45 3.99
C ILE A 86 -4.24 7.89 5.18
N GLY A 87 -3.35 8.88 4.95
CA GLY A 87 -2.46 9.41 5.98
C GLY A 87 -3.20 9.91 7.22
N PRO A 88 -4.16 10.83 7.09
CA PRO A 88 -4.96 11.31 8.22
C PRO A 88 -5.69 10.19 8.97
N THR A 89 -6.19 9.14 8.29
CA THR A 89 -6.83 8.01 8.97
C THR A 89 -5.84 7.20 9.80
N TYR A 90 -4.62 6.98 9.32
CA TYR A 90 -3.57 6.32 10.10
C TYR A 90 -3.09 7.22 11.26
N THR A 91 -3.03 8.53 11.07
CA THR A 91 -2.76 9.48 12.16
C THR A 91 -3.79 9.30 13.27
N ASP A 92 -5.07 9.26 12.92
CA ASP A 92 -6.15 9.04 13.89
C ASP A 92 -6.09 7.67 14.55
N LYS A 93 -5.72 6.63 13.82
CA LYS A 93 -5.50 5.30 14.38
C LYS A 93 -4.42 5.34 15.47
N ILE A 94 -3.27 5.94 15.20
CA ILE A 94 -2.14 5.98 16.13
C ILE A 94 -2.41 6.93 17.31
N SER A 95 -3.07 8.05 17.06
CA SER A 95 -3.50 8.98 18.11
C SER A 95 -4.70 8.47 18.94
N ARG A 96 -5.27 7.32 18.60
CA ARG A 96 -6.42 6.67 19.25
C ARG A 96 -7.72 7.47 19.13
N ASN A 97 -7.85 8.21 18.04
CA ASN A 97 -9.02 9.02 17.70
C ASN A 97 -9.74 8.53 16.43
N GLY A 98 -9.46 7.31 16.00
CA GLY A 98 -10.02 6.78 14.76
C GLY A 98 -11.35 6.06 14.97
N LEU A 99 -12.24 6.21 14.00
CA LEU A 99 -13.51 5.48 13.94
C LEU A 99 -13.25 4.08 13.32
N ARG A 100 -13.76 3.04 13.96
CA ARG A 100 -13.57 1.64 13.55
C ARG A 100 -14.84 1.02 12.97
N VAL A 101 -14.69 -0.02 12.18
CA VAL A 101 -15.82 -0.79 11.64
C VAL A 101 -16.75 -1.29 12.75
N GLY A 102 -16.21 -1.75 13.88
CA GLY A 102 -17.00 -2.20 15.02
C GLY A 102 -17.90 -1.11 15.63
N ASP A 103 -17.53 0.17 15.49
CA ASP A 103 -18.33 1.29 15.96
C ASP A 103 -19.64 1.45 15.19
N ILE A 104 -19.73 0.91 13.97
CA ILE A 104 -20.97 0.87 13.18
C ILE A 104 -22.11 0.14 13.94
N LEU A 105 -21.75 -0.75 14.86
CA LEU A 105 -22.69 -1.56 15.62
C LEU A 105 -23.15 -0.92 16.93
N CYS A 106 -22.49 0.16 17.38
CA CYS A 106 -22.80 0.81 18.66
C CYS A 106 -22.45 2.30 18.63
N ASP A 107 -23.40 3.14 19.02
CA ASP A 107 -23.25 4.60 19.19
C ASP A 107 -22.61 5.33 18.00
N PHE A 108 -22.88 4.83 16.78
CA PHE A 108 -22.21 5.24 15.58
C PHE A 108 -22.36 6.74 15.30
N GLU A 109 -23.59 7.25 15.34
CA GLU A 109 -23.88 8.67 15.02
C GLU A 109 -23.17 9.62 15.96
N GLN A 110 -23.18 9.29 17.26
CA GLN A 110 -22.48 10.11 18.29
C GLN A 110 -20.98 10.12 18.06
N LYS A 111 -20.37 8.94 17.83
CA LYS A 111 -18.94 8.81 17.55
C LYS A 111 -18.54 9.52 16.27
N TYR A 112 -19.31 9.34 15.20
CA TYR A 112 -19.09 10.01 13.93
C TYR A 112 -19.11 11.54 14.10
N ALA A 113 -20.13 12.08 14.77
CA ALA A 113 -20.26 13.52 15.00
C ALA A 113 -19.09 14.09 15.81
N ALA A 114 -18.64 13.39 16.85
CA ALA A 114 -17.50 13.78 17.66
C ALA A 114 -16.19 13.82 16.86
N HIS A 115 -15.94 12.81 16.02
CA HIS A 115 -14.75 12.78 15.16
C HIS A 115 -14.81 13.85 14.07
N LYS A 116 -15.98 14.06 13.47
CA LYS A 116 -16.20 15.14 12.48
C LYS A 116 -15.92 16.50 13.09
N ASP A 117 -16.49 16.81 14.27
CA ASP A 117 -16.25 18.08 14.98
C ASP A 117 -14.74 18.31 15.25
N ARG A 118 -14.03 17.28 15.69
CA ARG A 118 -12.58 17.35 15.87
C ARG A 118 -11.84 17.67 14.56
N HIS A 119 -12.18 17.02 13.46
CA HIS A 119 -11.58 17.29 12.15
C HIS A 119 -11.89 18.71 11.66
N MET A 120 -13.11 19.19 11.87
CA MET A 120 -13.48 20.57 11.50
C MET A 120 -12.66 21.60 12.30
N LYS A 121 -12.41 21.36 13.60
CA LYS A 121 -11.53 22.21 14.40
C LYS A 121 -10.08 22.20 13.91
N MET A 122 -9.56 21.04 13.49
CA MET A 122 -8.22 20.92 12.90
C MET A 122 -8.13 21.68 11.57
N LEU A 123 -9.13 21.55 10.70
CA LEU A 123 -9.19 22.27 9.43
C LEU A 123 -9.28 23.79 9.63
N ALA A 124 -10.08 24.24 10.61
CA ALA A 124 -10.16 25.65 10.99
C ALA A 124 -8.81 26.19 11.49
N ALA A 125 -8.08 25.41 12.30
CA ALA A 125 -6.74 25.79 12.76
C ALA A 125 -5.71 25.88 11.63
N LEU A 126 -5.90 25.14 10.53
CA LEU A 126 -5.10 25.23 9.31
C LEU A 126 -5.57 26.37 8.37
N GLY A 127 -6.62 27.09 8.72
CA GLY A 127 -7.21 28.11 7.85
C GLY A 127 -7.87 27.55 6.57
N TRP A 128 -8.24 26.28 6.59
CA TRP A 128 -8.84 25.61 5.42
C TRP A 128 -10.30 25.99 5.24
N THR A 129 -10.68 26.40 4.04
CA THR A 129 -12.04 26.88 3.72
C THR A 129 -12.71 26.14 2.56
N ASP A 130 -11.99 25.22 1.89
CA ASP A 130 -12.53 24.44 0.77
C ASP A 130 -13.21 23.16 1.30
N PHE A 131 -14.53 23.19 1.35
CA PHE A 131 -15.39 22.06 1.72
C PHE A 131 -16.27 21.60 0.55
N GLU A 132 -15.88 21.94 -0.68
CA GLU A 132 -16.63 21.53 -1.87
C GLU A 132 -16.83 20.01 -1.91
N GLY A 133 -18.05 19.58 -2.17
CA GLY A 133 -18.44 18.17 -2.30
C GLY A 133 -18.46 17.38 -0.98
N LEU A 134 -18.33 18.04 0.19
CA LEU A 134 -18.35 17.32 1.48
C LEU A 134 -19.69 16.67 1.75
N GLU A 135 -20.81 17.40 1.52
CA GLU A 135 -22.16 16.89 1.82
C GLU A 135 -22.52 15.69 0.95
N GLU A 136 -22.23 15.75 -0.35
CA GLU A 136 -22.44 14.65 -1.28
C GLU A 136 -21.58 13.43 -0.93
N THR A 137 -20.33 13.68 -0.56
CA THR A 137 -19.42 12.63 -0.12
C THR A 137 -19.90 11.99 1.18
N GLU A 138 -20.40 12.76 2.14
CA GLU A 138 -20.98 12.24 3.39
C GLU A 138 -22.21 11.39 3.11
N LYS A 139 -23.10 11.83 2.23
CA LYS A 139 -24.28 11.06 1.86
C LYS A 139 -23.91 9.69 1.30
N LEU A 140 -23.02 9.66 0.30
CA LEU A 140 -22.53 8.41 -0.29
C LEU A 140 -21.80 7.54 0.74
N TRP A 141 -21.06 8.16 1.65
CA TRP A 141 -20.34 7.47 2.70
C TRP A 141 -21.31 6.80 3.68
N MET A 142 -22.40 7.49 4.07
CA MET A 142 -23.46 6.92 4.92
C MET A 142 -24.21 5.77 4.22
N GLU A 143 -24.46 5.88 2.91
CA GLU A 143 -24.97 4.76 2.11
C GLU A 143 -23.99 3.57 2.13
N GLY A 144 -22.69 3.85 2.03
CA GLY A 144 -21.63 2.85 2.17
C GLY A 144 -21.62 2.16 3.54
N ILE A 145 -21.84 2.92 4.63
CA ILE A 145 -21.98 2.37 5.98
C ILE A 145 -23.20 1.43 6.08
N ALA A 146 -24.34 1.86 5.53
CA ALA A 146 -25.55 1.04 5.51
C ALA A 146 -25.32 -0.28 4.73
N TYR A 147 -24.66 -0.19 3.57
CA TYR A 147 -24.29 -1.36 2.77
C TYR A 147 -23.30 -2.28 3.49
N MET A 148 -22.31 -1.74 4.20
CA MET A 148 -21.34 -2.54 4.96
C MET A 148 -22.00 -3.39 6.06
N LYS A 149 -23.14 -2.97 6.64
CA LYS A 149 -23.88 -3.74 7.63
C LYS A 149 -24.40 -5.08 7.11
N GLU A 150 -24.44 -5.26 5.80
CA GLU A 150 -24.83 -6.52 5.17
C GLU A 150 -23.68 -7.57 5.18
N PHE A 151 -22.48 -7.17 5.55
CA PHE A 151 -21.31 -8.04 5.63
C PHE A 151 -21.05 -8.52 7.05
N LYS A 152 -20.33 -9.63 7.17
CA LYS A 152 -19.97 -10.19 8.47
C LYS A 152 -18.81 -9.41 9.09
N PHE A 153 -19.08 -8.71 10.21
CA PHE A 153 -18.05 -8.08 11.01
C PHE A 153 -17.51 -9.06 12.05
N VAL A 154 -16.19 -9.25 12.09
CA VAL A 154 -15.54 -10.28 12.89
C VAL A 154 -14.42 -9.72 13.77
N ASP A 155 -14.13 -10.42 14.84
CA ASP A 155 -12.90 -10.27 15.60
C ASP A 155 -11.82 -11.11 14.88
N SER A 156 -11.17 -10.47 13.88
CA SER A 156 -10.31 -11.15 12.89
C SER A 156 -9.18 -11.95 13.52
N GLU A 157 -8.60 -11.48 14.61
CA GLU A 157 -7.57 -12.20 15.36
C GLU A 157 -8.08 -13.53 15.93
N ASN A 158 -9.32 -13.56 16.42
CA ASN A 158 -9.92 -14.79 16.94
C ASN A 158 -10.24 -15.77 15.81
N GLU A 159 -10.82 -15.27 14.72
CA GLU A 159 -11.21 -16.10 13.58
C GLU A 159 -9.98 -16.70 12.90
N ILE A 160 -8.95 -15.89 12.61
CA ILE A 160 -7.73 -16.35 11.94
C ILE A 160 -6.98 -17.37 12.81
N ASN A 161 -6.82 -17.10 14.12
CA ASN A 161 -6.13 -18.03 15.01
C ASN A 161 -6.93 -19.33 15.22
N ARG A 162 -8.27 -19.30 15.14
CA ARG A 162 -9.10 -20.52 15.11
C ARG A 162 -8.81 -21.32 13.84
N LEU A 163 -8.81 -20.68 12.67
CA LEU A 163 -8.52 -21.33 11.39
C LEU A 163 -7.10 -21.95 11.37
N LEU A 164 -6.12 -21.27 11.94
CA LEU A 164 -4.75 -21.83 12.10
C LEU A 164 -4.74 -23.08 12.99
N ARG A 165 -5.50 -23.10 14.09
CA ARG A 165 -5.63 -24.31 14.95
C ARG A 165 -6.33 -25.46 14.22
N GLU A 166 -7.21 -25.17 13.28
CA GLU A 166 -7.88 -26.14 12.42
C GLU A 166 -7.02 -26.56 11.21
N ASN A 167 -5.74 -26.21 11.20
CA ASN A 167 -4.79 -26.48 10.12
C ASN A 167 -5.23 -25.95 8.74
N LYS A 168 -5.95 -24.83 8.71
CA LYS A 168 -6.26 -24.14 7.45
C LYS A 168 -5.08 -23.35 6.97
N HIS A 169 -4.88 -23.35 5.64
CA HIS A 169 -3.89 -22.51 5.00
C HIS A 169 -4.42 -21.07 4.88
N ILE A 170 -3.60 -20.11 5.29
CA ILE A 170 -3.92 -18.68 5.26
C ILE A 170 -2.90 -17.99 4.37
N LEU A 171 -3.37 -17.29 3.36
CA LEU A 171 -2.56 -16.38 2.55
C LEU A 171 -2.77 -14.96 3.07
N CYS A 172 -1.68 -14.34 3.55
CA CYS A 172 -1.68 -12.94 3.96
C CYS A 172 -1.14 -12.10 2.79
N GLU A 173 -1.88 -11.11 2.36
CA GLU A 173 -1.47 -10.19 1.32
C GLU A 173 -1.33 -8.79 1.89
N GLY A 174 -0.12 -8.21 1.72
CA GLY A 174 0.14 -6.81 2.01
C GLY A 174 -0.18 -5.91 0.81
N ALA A 175 0.02 -4.62 1.00
CA ALA A 175 -0.12 -3.61 -0.05
C ALA A 175 1.18 -2.81 -0.19
N GLN A 176 1.33 -2.07 -1.29
CA GLN A 176 2.47 -1.23 -1.64
C GLN A 176 3.77 -2.04 -1.84
N GLY A 177 4.77 -1.85 -1.00
CA GLY A 177 6.06 -2.54 -1.08
C GLY A 177 7.02 -2.06 -0.01
N THR A 178 8.11 -2.78 0.21
CA THR A 178 9.06 -2.58 1.31
C THR A 178 9.57 -1.15 1.40
N MET A 179 9.94 -0.54 0.25
CA MET A 179 10.49 0.82 0.24
C MET A 179 9.45 1.92 0.54
N LEU A 180 8.18 1.54 0.69
CA LEU A 180 7.08 2.42 1.11
C LEU A 180 6.64 2.16 2.56
N ASP A 181 7.30 1.27 3.28
CA ASP A 181 7.03 1.01 4.70
C ASP A 181 7.32 2.26 5.54
N VAL A 182 6.46 2.55 6.53
CA VAL A 182 6.56 3.76 7.35
C VAL A 182 7.84 3.80 8.19
N ASP A 183 8.37 2.64 8.59
CA ASP A 183 9.55 2.52 9.45
C ASP A 183 10.83 2.23 8.64
N PHE A 184 10.71 1.34 7.63
CA PHE A 184 11.85 0.77 6.90
C PHE A 184 11.95 1.23 5.44
N GLY A 185 11.02 2.07 4.99
CA GLY A 185 11.03 2.62 3.63
C GLY A 185 11.90 3.86 3.48
N SER A 186 11.85 4.47 2.29
CA SER A 186 12.56 5.70 1.94
C SER A 186 11.86 6.94 2.52
N TYR A 187 11.87 7.08 3.84
CA TYR A 187 11.25 8.20 4.56
C TYR A 187 11.81 9.56 4.08
N PRO A 188 10.99 10.62 3.92
CA PRO A 188 9.54 10.70 4.22
C PRO A 188 8.62 10.24 3.07
N PHE A 189 9.15 9.74 1.96
CA PHE A 189 8.39 9.33 0.77
C PHE A 189 7.84 7.90 0.90
N VAL A 190 7.08 7.67 1.94
CA VAL A 190 6.52 6.37 2.34
C VAL A 190 4.99 6.44 2.50
N THR A 191 4.33 5.29 2.65
CA THR A 191 2.94 5.26 3.10
C THR A 191 2.86 5.30 4.63
N SER A 192 1.69 5.58 5.17
CA SER A 192 1.48 5.70 6.63
C SER A 192 1.24 4.35 7.31
N SER A 193 1.62 3.25 6.70
CA SER A 193 1.39 1.89 7.22
C SER A 193 2.62 1.01 7.08
N ASN A 194 2.67 -0.06 7.89
CA ASN A 194 3.68 -1.10 7.73
C ASN A 194 3.33 -1.97 6.53
N THR A 195 4.23 -1.99 5.54
CA THR A 195 4.09 -2.75 4.30
C THR A 195 4.98 -3.99 4.27
N ILE A 196 5.90 -4.13 5.23
CA ILE A 196 6.74 -5.31 5.41
C ILE A 196 5.91 -6.48 5.98
N CYS A 197 6.47 -7.70 5.91
CA CYS A 197 5.82 -8.93 6.36
C CYS A 197 5.30 -8.85 7.82
N ALA A 198 6.01 -8.15 8.72
CA ALA A 198 5.58 -7.92 10.09
C ALA A 198 4.21 -7.21 10.18
N GLY A 199 3.83 -6.43 9.15
CA GLY A 199 2.51 -5.83 9.03
C GLY A 199 1.36 -6.84 8.96
N ALA A 200 1.61 -8.07 8.53
CA ALA A 200 0.62 -9.15 8.60
C ALA A 200 0.34 -9.55 10.05
N CYS A 201 1.35 -9.60 10.91
CA CYS A 201 1.18 -9.93 12.32
C CYS A 201 0.29 -8.91 13.04
N THR A 202 0.61 -7.63 12.91
CA THR A 202 -0.17 -6.55 13.55
C THR A 202 -1.51 -6.31 12.87
N GLY A 203 -1.57 -6.46 11.54
CA GLY A 203 -2.76 -6.23 10.72
C GLY A 203 -3.82 -7.32 10.78
N LEU A 204 -3.47 -8.51 11.27
CA LEU A 204 -4.37 -9.65 11.38
C LEU A 204 -4.46 -10.22 12.80
N GLY A 205 -3.54 -9.81 13.69
CA GLY A 205 -3.48 -10.33 15.07
C GLY A 205 -2.98 -11.77 15.15
N ILE A 206 -1.95 -12.10 14.38
CA ILE A 206 -1.27 -13.42 14.41
C ILE A 206 0.10 -13.30 15.06
N GLY A 207 0.50 -14.34 15.78
CA GLY A 207 1.83 -14.40 16.37
C GLY A 207 2.92 -14.55 15.28
N PRO A 208 4.10 -13.91 15.42
CA PRO A 208 5.17 -13.99 14.41
C PRO A 208 5.64 -15.42 14.14
N ASN A 209 5.57 -16.31 15.12
CA ASN A 209 5.90 -17.73 14.98
C ASN A 209 4.85 -18.55 14.17
N LYS A 210 3.81 -17.91 13.67
CA LYS A 210 2.82 -18.50 12.78
C LYS A 210 3.00 -18.12 11.32
N VAL A 211 3.93 -17.19 11.05
CA VAL A 211 4.31 -16.85 9.69
C VAL A 211 5.19 -17.97 9.14
N GLY A 212 4.75 -18.57 8.05
CA GLY A 212 5.48 -19.63 7.34
C GLY A 212 6.34 -19.04 6.22
N ASN A 213 6.09 -19.47 4.98
CA ASN A 213 6.80 -18.95 3.81
C ASN A 213 6.44 -17.48 3.56
N VAL A 214 7.43 -16.71 3.18
CA VAL A 214 7.29 -15.29 2.80
C VAL A 214 7.70 -15.14 1.34
N TYR A 215 6.71 -14.91 0.49
CA TYR A 215 6.90 -14.72 -0.95
C TYR A 215 7.15 -13.25 -1.26
N GLY A 216 8.36 -12.93 -1.71
CA GLY A 216 8.72 -11.61 -2.21
C GLY A 216 8.41 -11.50 -3.70
N ILE A 217 7.49 -10.61 -4.09
CA ILE A 217 7.18 -10.33 -5.50
C ILE A 217 8.02 -9.14 -5.96
N MET A 218 8.82 -9.33 -6.98
CA MET A 218 9.67 -8.29 -7.57
C MET A 218 9.50 -8.22 -9.09
N LYS A 219 9.81 -7.10 -9.69
CA LYS A 219 9.99 -6.99 -11.14
C LYS A 219 11.46 -7.16 -11.50
N ALA A 220 11.73 -7.54 -12.73
CA ALA A 220 13.11 -7.58 -13.26
C ALA A 220 13.76 -6.18 -13.39
N TYR A 221 13.03 -5.12 -13.13
CA TYR A 221 13.44 -3.72 -13.12
C TYR A 221 12.72 -2.95 -12.01
N CYS A 222 13.21 -1.77 -11.66
CA CYS A 222 12.59 -0.94 -10.64
C CYS A 222 11.60 0.07 -11.20
N THR A 223 10.56 0.37 -10.43
CA THR A 223 9.59 1.44 -10.75
C THR A 223 9.22 2.23 -9.51
N ARG A 224 9.02 3.54 -9.67
CA ARG A 224 8.53 4.41 -8.60
C ARG A 224 7.42 5.33 -9.09
N VAL A 225 6.43 5.58 -8.21
CA VAL A 225 5.40 6.60 -8.42
C VAL A 225 5.63 7.72 -7.41
N GLY A 226 5.59 8.98 -7.87
CA GLY A 226 5.76 10.14 -7.02
C GLY A 226 7.22 10.49 -6.75
N SER A 227 7.42 11.36 -5.77
CA SER A 227 8.72 11.89 -5.36
C SER A 227 9.51 10.89 -4.53
N GLY A 228 10.76 11.25 -4.22
CA GLY A 228 11.67 10.49 -3.38
C GLY A 228 12.78 9.79 -4.17
N PRO A 229 13.75 9.22 -3.44
CA PRO A 229 14.96 8.66 -4.01
C PRO A 229 14.66 7.48 -4.94
N PHE A 230 15.38 7.46 -6.05
CA PHE A 230 15.35 6.36 -7.01
C PHE A 230 16.73 6.24 -7.66
N PRO A 231 17.68 5.62 -6.97
CA PRO A 231 19.07 5.59 -7.41
C PRO A 231 19.27 5.06 -8.83
N THR A 232 18.54 4.02 -9.24
CA THR A 232 18.67 3.38 -10.56
C THR A 232 17.78 4.00 -11.65
N GLU A 233 17.17 5.16 -11.40
CA GLU A 233 16.30 5.82 -12.38
C GLU A 233 17.00 6.12 -13.70
N LEU A 234 16.30 5.89 -14.79
CA LEU A 234 16.77 6.15 -16.15
C LEU A 234 15.96 7.27 -16.79
N PHE A 235 16.67 8.28 -17.27
CA PHE A 235 16.08 9.47 -17.88
C PHE A 235 16.20 9.46 -19.42
N ASP A 236 16.78 8.39 -19.98
CA ASP A 236 17.05 8.18 -21.41
C ASP A 236 15.96 7.31 -22.08
N GLU A 237 16.19 6.99 -23.37
CA GLU A 237 15.29 6.11 -24.15
C GLU A 237 15.16 4.71 -23.54
N THR A 238 16.14 4.24 -22.77
CA THR A 238 16.07 2.96 -22.05
C THR A 238 14.95 2.98 -21.02
N GLY A 239 14.90 4.04 -20.19
CA GLY A 239 13.85 4.22 -19.18
C GLY A 239 12.46 4.34 -19.80
N LYS A 240 12.36 5.03 -20.94
CA LYS A 240 11.11 5.16 -21.70
C LYS A 240 10.67 3.80 -22.28
N THR A 241 11.59 3.06 -22.88
CA THR A 241 11.31 1.73 -23.45
C THR A 241 10.81 0.76 -22.37
N ILE A 242 11.46 0.73 -21.18
CA ILE A 242 10.99 -0.08 -20.03
C ILE A 242 9.57 0.33 -19.63
N ARG A 243 9.27 1.64 -19.58
CA ARG A 243 7.94 2.16 -19.24
C ARG A 243 6.88 1.70 -20.24
N ASP A 244 7.15 1.85 -21.51
CA ASP A 244 6.19 1.58 -22.58
C ASP A 244 5.91 0.08 -22.71
N LEU A 245 6.96 -0.76 -22.81
CA LEU A 245 6.83 -2.22 -22.86
C LEU A 245 6.24 -2.79 -21.59
N GLY A 246 6.64 -2.24 -20.44
CA GLY A 246 6.13 -2.64 -19.14
C GLY A 246 4.72 -2.14 -18.83
N HIS A 247 4.16 -1.24 -19.65
CA HIS A 247 2.90 -0.53 -19.38
C HIS A 247 2.90 0.12 -18.00
N GLU A 248 4.00 0.81 -17.66
CA GLU A 248 4.23 1.38 -16.33
C GLU A 248 3.57 2.75 -16.20
N TYR A 249 2.24 2.74 -16.15
CA TYR A 249 1.37 3.89 -15.96
C TYR A 249 0.48 3.68 -14.74
N GLY A 250 0.12 4.76 -14.06
CA GLY A 250 -0.76 4.72 -12.90
C GLY A 250 -2.16 4.24 -13.31
N ALA A 251 -2.66 3.16 -12.67
CA ALA A 251 -3.94 2.56 -13.02
C ALA A 251 -5.15 3.50 -12.83
N VAL A 252 -5.03 4.51 -11.97
CA VAL A 252 -6.11 5.47 -11.65
C VAL A 252 -5.90 6.80 -12.33
N THR A 253 -4.66 7.28 -12.38
CA THR A 253 -4.33 8.64 -12.86
C THR A 253 -3.72 8.65 -14.24
N GLY A 254 -3.36 7.49 -14.80
CA GLY A 254 -2.59 7.41 -16.06
C GLY A 254 -1.16 7.97 -15.94
N ARG A 255 -0.73 8.45 -14.77
CA ARG A 255 0.56 9.09 -14.57
C ARG A 255 1.69 8.10 -14.88
N GLU A 256 2.67 8.55 -15.64
CA GLU A 256 3.89 7.80 -15.94
C GLU A 256 4.63 7.41 -14.66
N ARG A 257 5.09 6.16 -14.60
CA ARG A 257 6.00 5.72 -13.55
C ARG A 257 7.43 6.00 -13.94
N ARG A 258 8.23 6.43 -13.00
CA ARG A 258 9.68 6.48 -13.09
C ARG A 258 10.17 5.03 -13.20
N CYS A 259 11.10 4.74 -14.14
CA CYS A 259 11.62 3.41 -14.39
C CYS A 259 13.14 3.41 -14.30
N GLY A 260 13.70 2.28 -13.89
CA GLY A 260 15.15 2.14 -13.75
C GLY A 260 15.59 0.67 -13.71
N TRP A 261 16.88 0.44 -13.82
CA TRP A 261 17.45 -0.90 -13.68
C TRP A 261 17.18 -1.50 -12.30
N ILE A 262 17.28 -2.83 -12.21
CA ILE A 262 17.11 -3.52 -10.93
C ILE A 262 18.15 -3.05 -9.91
N ASP A 263 17.70 -2.81 -8.69
CA ASP A 263 18.53 -2.41 -7.56
C ASP A 263 18.68 -3.59 -6.60
N LEU A 264 19.84 -4.23 -6.63
CA LEU A 264 20.12 -5.40 -5.79
C LEU A 264 20.45 -5.02 -4.36
N VAL A 265 20.85 -3.78 -4.08
CA VAL A 265 21.03 -3.29 -2.70
C VAL A 265 19.68 -3.20 -2.02
N GLN A 266 18.70 -2.52 -2.64
CA GLN A 266 17.33 -2.46 -2.14
C GLN A 266 16.68 -3.83 -2.07
N LEU A 267 16.93 -4.71 -3.05
CA LEU A 267 16.36 -6.06 -3.04
C LEU A 267 16.89 -6.89 -1.87
N ARG A 268 18.20 -6.90 -1.60
CA ARG A 268 18.78 -7.59 -0.45
C ARG A 268 18.22 -7.06 0.86
N TYR A 269 18.14 -5.74 0.99
CA TYR A 269 17.51 -5.09 2.13
C TYR A 269 16.05 -5.54 2.30
N SER A 270 15.27 -5.53 1.22
CA SER A 270 13.88 -5.97 1.25
C SER A 270 13.73 -7.45 1.64
N VAL A 271 14.60 -8.33 1.14
CA VAL A 271 14.64 -9.74 1.53
C VAL A 271 14.90 -9.88 3.03
N MET A 272 15.89 -9.14 3.55
CA MET A 272 16.29 -9.17 4.95
C MET A 272 15.16 -8.71 5.89
N VAL A 273 14.59 -7.53 5.67
CA VAL A 273 13.59 -6.96 6.60
C VAL A 273 12.25 -7.69 6.57
N ASN A 274 11.95 -8.39 5.49
CA ASN A 274 10.74 -9.20 5.37
C ASN A 274 10.94 -10.67 5.75
N GLY A 275 12.17 -11.14 5.86
CA GLY A 275 12.45 -12.58 6.02
C GLY A 275 11.98 -13.40 4.82
N VAL A 276 12.17 -12.87 3.59
CA VAL A 276 11.70 -13.53 2.36
C VAL A 276 12.34 -14.90 2.21
N THR A 277 11.52 -15.92 2.03
CA THR A 277 11.96 -17.30 1.80
C THR A 277 12.07 -17.62 0.31
N GLU A 278 11.23 -17.00 -0.51
CA GLU A 278 11.16 -17.24 -1.94
C GLU A 278 10.90 -15.93 -2.69
N LEU A 279 11.60 -15.71 -3.81
CA LEU A 279 11.42 -14.57 -4.69
C LEU A 279 10.71 -14.99 -5.98
N ILE A 280 9.69 -14.23 -6.36
CA ILE A 280 8.97 -14.38 -7.60
C ILE A 280 9.30 -13.19 -8.49
N MET A 281 10.10 -13.41 -9.53
CA MET A 281 10.43 -12.38 -10.51
C MET A 281 9.34 -12.29 -11.58
N MET A 282 8.85 -11.07 -11.79
CA MET A 282 7.84 -10.76 -12.79
C MET A 282 8.41 -9.81 -13.86
N LYS A 283 7.77 -9.82 -15.03
CA LYS A 283 8.07 -8.87 -16.12
C LYS A 283 9.51 -8.93 -16.65
N SER A 284 10.14 -10.09 -16.62
CA SER A 284 11.43 -10.30 -17.24
C SER A 284 11.36 -10.16 -18.77
N ASP A 285 10.23 -10.50 -19.36
CA ASP A 285 9.89 -10.32 -20.78
C ASP A 285 10.06 -8.88 -21.29
N VAL A 286 9.88 -7.90 -20.42
CA VAL A 286 10.08 -6.47 -20.77
C VAL A 286 11.53 -6.18 -21.12
N LEU A 287 12.46 -6.97 -20.60
CA LEU A 287 13.90 -6.78 -20.81
C LEU A 287 14.46 -7.57 -22.02
N ASP A 288 13.65 -8.35 -22.71
CA ASP A 288 14.10 -9.22 -23.81
C ASP A 288 14.70 -8.45 -25.00
N SER A 289 14.25 -7.20 -25.22
CA SER A 289 14.73 -6.34 -26.30
C SER A 289 16.07 -5.65 -26.05
N PHE A 290 16.63 -5.75 -24.83
CA PHE A 290 17.86 -5.08 -24.47
C PHE A 290 19.08 -6.01 -24.66
N GLU A 291 20.08 -5.56 -25.43
CA GLU A 291 21.35 -6.28 -25.59
C GLU A 291 22.13 -6.39 -24.28
N THR A 292 22.05 -5.35 -23.44
CA THR A 292 22.73 -5.28 -22.14
C THR A 292 21.73 -4.93 -21.06
N ILE A 293 21.67 -5.74 -20.02
CA ILE A 293 20.87 -5.49 -18.81
C ILE A 293 21.84 -5.13 -17.68
N LYS A 294 21.57 -4.01 -17.00
CA LYS A 294 22.39 -3.53 -15.88
C LYS A 294 21.70 -3.79 -14.54
N ALA A 295 22.49 -3.96 -13.50
CA ALA A 295 22.02 -4.09 -12.13
C ALA A 295 22.89 -3.24 -11.18
N CYS A 296 22.26 -2.51 -10.26
CA CYS A 296 22.98 -1.85 -9.18
C CYS A 296 23.38 -2.88 -8.13
N VAL A 297 24.66 -3.02 -7.84
CA VAL A 297 25.23 -4.03 -6.92
C VAL A 297 25.76 -3.41 -5.63
N ALA A 298 26.07 -2.12 -5.64
CA ALA A 298 26.54 -1.34 -4.50
C ALA A 298 26.18 0.13 -4.70
N TYR A 299 26.23 0.93 -3.65
CA TYR A 299 26.17 2.38 -3.68
C TYR A 299 27.53 2.96 -3.30
N GLU A 300 27.88 4.08 -3.90
CA GLU A 300 29.00 4.92 -3.47
C GLU A 300 28.47 6.02 -2.55
N LEU A 301 28.99 6.07 -1.34
CA LEU A 301 28.63 7.09 -0.36
C LEU A 301 29.34 8.41 -0.66
N PRO A 302 28.90 9.55 -0.06
CA PRO A 302 29.54 10.86 -0.30
C PRO A 302 31.02 10.93 0.01
N ASP A 303 31.54 10.05 0.85
CA ASP A 303 32.96 9.94 1.19
C ASP A 303 33.78 9.08 0.20
N GLY A 304 33.13 8.57 -0.86
CA GLY A 304 33.72 7.70 -1.87
C GLY A 304 33.84 6.23 -1.47
N THR A 305 33.28 5.82 -0.33
CA THR A 305 33.25 4.41 0.08
C THR A 305 32.10 3.66 -0.57
N GLU A 306 32.32 2.40 -0.96
CA GLU A 306 31.25 1.54 -1.47
C GLU A 306 30.51 0.83 -0.34
N THR A 307 29.18 0.77 -0.42
CA THR A 307 28.35 -0.01 0.47
C THR A 307 27.38 -0.92 -0.28
N LYS A 308 27.15 -2.11 0.28
CA LYS A 308 26.09 -3.05 -0.13
C LYS A 308 24.91 -3.06 0.83
N ASP A 309 25.02 -2.32 1.92
CA ASP A 309 23.94 -2.08 2.87
C ASP A 309 23.14 -0.87 2.44
N PHE A 310 21.82 -0.92 2.66
CA PHE A 310 20.92 0.17 2.33
C PHE A 310 21.14 1.33 3.31
N PRO A 311 21.62 2.49 2.85
CA PRO A 311 21.98 3.60 3.74
C PRO A 311 20.76 4.39 4.19
N TYR A 312 20.88 5.10 5.31
CA TYR A 312 19.85 6.00 5.81
C TYR A 312 19.60 7.19 4.85
N GLU A 313 20.67 7.83 4.37
CA GLU A 313 20.62 8.98 3.45
C GLU A 313 20.84 8.54 1.99
N ILE A 314 19.83 7.91 1.43
CA ILE A 314 19.92 7.36 0.07
C ILE A 314 19.98 8.44 -1.02
N ASP A 315 19.45 9.66 -0.77
CA ASP A 315 19.43 10.75 -1.76
C ASP A 315 20.83 11.24 -2.13
N ASN A 316 21.81 11.01 -1.26
CA ASN A 316 23.18 11.47 -1.43
C ASN A 316 24.12 10.39 -2.01
N CYS A 317 23.59 9.22 -2.35
CA CYS A 317 24.40 8.11 -2.85
C CYS A 317 24.52 8.15 -4.38
N LEU A 318 25.73 7.91 -4.89
CA LEU A 318 26.00 7.64 -6.29
C LEU A 318 25.84 6.14 -6.58
N LEU A 319 25.51 5.83 -7.84
CA LEU A 319 25.32 4.43 -8.25
C LEU A 319 26.64 3.78 -8.62
N TYR A 320 26.88 2.60 -8.08
CA TYR A 320 27.82 1.66 -8.65
C TYR A 320 27.06 0.59 -9.45
N THR A 321 27.07 0.72 -10.79
CA THR A 321 26.48 -0.25 -11.70
C THR A 321 27.55 -1.21 -12.20
N SER A 322 27.42 -2.49 -11.88
CA SER A 322 28.22 -3.52 -12.58
C SER A 322 27.48 -3.96 -13.85
N PRO A 323 28.19 -4.07 -14.98
CA PRO A 323 27.61 -4.72 -16.16
C PRO A 323 27.23 -6.17 -15.87
N SER A 324 26.31 -6.73 -16.67
CA SER A 324 25.86 -8.12 -16.59
C SER A 324 27.05 -9.08 -16.56
N PRO A 325 26.95 -10.27 -15.91
CA PRO A 325 28.00 -11.28 -15.89
C PRO A 325 28.57 -11.67 -17.25
N ARG A 326 27.86 -11.41 -18.35
CA ARG A 326 28.36 -11.64 -19.71
C ARG A 326 29.54 -10.76 -20.08
N ASP A 327 29.72 -9.60 -19.44
CA ASP A 327 30.87 -8.71 -19.68
C ASP A 327 32.12 -9.04 -18.85
N ARG A 328 32.05 -10.02 -17.95
CA ARG A 328 33.24 -10.48 -17.17
C ARG A 328 34.15 -11.46 -17.92
N THR A 329 33.84 -11.77 -19.16
CA THR A 329 34.66 -12.65 -20.03
C THR A 329 35.42 -11.88 -21.11
N ARG A 330 35.95 -10.69 -20.76
CA ARG A 330 36.97 -10.02 -21.58
C ARG A 330 38.13 -9.61 -20.70
#